data_46ec11f07b6972b2509568595cb9679c
#
_entry.id   46ec11f07b6972b2509568595cb9679c
#
_cell.length_a   1.000
_cell.length_b   1.000
_cell.length_c   1.000
_cell.angle_alpha   90.00
_cell.angle_beta   90.00
_cell.angle_gamma   90.00
#
_symmetry.space_group_name_H-M   'P 1'
#
loop_
_entity.id
_entity.type
_entity.pdbx_description
1 polymer ?
#
loop_
_entity_poly.entity_id
_entity_poly.type
_entity_poly.pdbx_seq_one_letter_code
_entity_poly.pdbx_strand_id
1 'polypeptide(L)'
;AVYGLYAREDIVHPDGATGVIYKAGEQVATLTTDENGQASVDGLYLGDYYVKEISPSVGYLADETEHDLVCNYEGDLVAEVKRDCTSLEQVMKQPFQIIKAANNGKTDADLLKGAGFTAYLESSLTKKADGSYDFDSATPVVIGENGATEMFTDEKGYACSIALPYGTYIVRETTTPHNYTPVDDFTVRITENNPNQPQTWRVLLDDEFEAKLKIIKQDDETKKPVLQKNTEFKIYDLDHKKYVEQVTTYPTTVKHKSYFTDEQGYLILPQNLKIGNYRIEEVNAPFGYTLNKNYYEVTVDSNTACLLYTPPSPRDMRRSR
;
A
#
# COMPACT_ATOMS: atom_id res chain seq x y z
N ALA A 1 8.89 -16.90 24.38
CA ALA A 1 9.93 -17.94 24.19
C ALA A 1 9.82 -19.02 25.27
N VAL A 2 10.35 -20.20 24.98
CA VAL A 2 10.44 -21.31 25.93
C VAL A 2 11.89 -21.75 26.04
N TYR A 3 12.41 -21.79 27.25
CA TYR A 3 13.76 -22.20 27.59
C TYR A 3 13.77 -23.46 28.42
N GLY A 4 14.79 -24.30 28.30
CA GLY A 4 15.14 -25.38 29.20
C GLY A 4 16.28 -24.97 30.13
N LEU A 5 16.14 -25.26 31.40
CA LEU A 5 17.25 -25.25 32.37
C LEU A 5 17.80 -26.67 32.45
N TYR A 6 19.09 -26.84 32.28
CA TYR A 6 19.77 -28.12 32.25
C TYR A 6 20.91 -28.14 33.28
N ALA A 7 21.19 -29.28 33.86
CA ALA A 7 22.38 -29.48 34.67
C ALA A 7 23.63 -29.54 33.78
N ARG A 8 24.64 -28.70 34.09
CA ARG A 8 25.93 -28.70 33.36
C ARG A 8 26.79 -29.92 33.71
N GLU A 9 26.68 -30.33 34.97
CA GLU A 9 27.38 -31.49 35.57
C GLU A 9 26.41 -32.29 36.48
N ASP A 10 26.86 -33.42 37.03
CA ASP A 10 26.04 -34.18 37.98
C ASP A 10 25.80 -33.35 39.25
N ILE A 11 24.56 -33.02 39.55
CA ILE A 11 24.13 -32.31 40.76
C ILE A 11 23.89 -33.33 41.85
N VAL A 12 24.69 -33.29 42.90
CA VAL A 12 24.65 -34.24 44.02
C VAL A 12 23.98 -33.65 45.25
N HIS A 13 23.13 -34.44 45.92
CA HIS A 13 22.50 -33.99 47.14
C HIS A 13 23.55 -33.78 48.27
N PRO A 14 23.47 -32.68 49.04
CA PRO A 14 24.49 -32.32 50.03
C PRO A 14 24.53 -33.23 51.27
N ASP A 15 23.56 -34.14 51.44
CA ASP A 15 23.52 -35.07 52.59
C ASP A 15 24.57 -36.17 52.52
N GLY A 16 25.26 -36.33 51.42
CA GLY A 16 26.26 -37.37 51.18
C GLY A 16 25.72 -38.79 51.07
N ALA A 17 24.40 -38.98 51.13
CA ALA A 17 23.74 -40.29 51.11
C ALA A 17 22.77 -40.51 49.93
N THR A 18 22.06 -39.45 49.54
CA THR A 18 21.05 -39.53 48.49
C THR A 18 21.64 -39.72 47.09
N GLY A 19 22.87 -39.21 46.85
CA GLY A 19 23.56 -39.31 45.57
C GLY A 19 23.14 -38.26 44.57
N VAL A 20 23.17 -38.58 43.28
CA VAL A 20 22.93 -37.69 42.13
C VAL A 20 21.44 -37.38 42.04
N ILE A 21 21.09 -36.10 42.05
CA ILE A 21 19.73 -35.56 41.88
C ILE A 21 19.43 -35.34 40.41
N TYR A 22 20.34 -34.69 39.69
CA TYR A 22 20.27 -34.45 38.26
C TYR A 22 21.59 -34.88 37.60
N LYS A 23 21.50 -35.56 36.49
CA LYS A 23 22.70 -35.95 35.73
C LYS A 23 23.11 -34.80 34.78
N ALA A 24 24.35 -34.76 34.45
CA ALA A 24 24.87 -33.83 33.41
C ALA A 24 24.03 -33.92 32.12
N GLY A 25 23.53 -32.80 31.63
CA GLY A 25 22.68 -32.67 30.45
C GLY A 25 21.18 -32.95 30.72
N GLU A 26 20.80 -33.34 31.94
CA GLU A 26 19.38 -33.53 32.27
C GLU A 26 18.63 -32.19 32.36
N GLN A 27 17.43 -32.15 31.77
CA GLN A 27 16.55 -30.99 31.89
C GLN A 27 15.93 -30.92 33.29
N VAL A 28 16.21 -29.85 34.00
CA VAL A 28 15.79 -29.60 35.37
C VAL A 28 14.45 -28.88 35.44
N ALA A 29 14.27 -27.90 34.55
CA ALA A 29 13.03 -27.11 34.48
C ALA A 29 12.76 -26.62 33.07
N THR A 30 11.50 -26.25 32.82
CA THR A 30 11.08 -25.49 31.63
C THR A 30 10.67 -24.09 32.06
N LEU A 31 11.20 -23.08 31.37
CA LEU A 31 10.97 -21.68 31.63
C LEU A 31 10.22 -21.09 30.44
N THR A 32 9.06 -20.46 30.68
CA THR A 32 8.31 -19.74 29.65
C THR A 32 8.35 -18.27 29.98
N THR A 33 8.80 -17.44 29.05
CA THR A 33 8.86 -15.99 29.24
C THR A 33 7.46 -15.39 29.27
N ASP A 34 7.26 -14.43 30.16
CA ASP A 34 6.07 -13.58 30.24
C ASP A 34 6.05 -12.49 29.14
N GLU A 35 5.09 -11.57 29.23
CA GLU A 35 4.94 -10.43 28.28
C GLU A 35 6.13 -9.43 28.33
N ASN A 36 6.93 -9.46 29.42
CA ASN A 36 8.13 -8.64 29.58
C ASN A 36 9.40 -9.38 29.16
N GLY A 37 9.27 -10.60 28.63
CA GLY A 37 10.40 -11.45 28.25
C GLY A 37 11.13 -12.07 29.44
N GLN A 38 10.50 -12.16 30.61
CA GLN A 38 11.10 -12.67 31.82
C GLN A 38 10.57 -14.05 32.20
N ALA A 39 11.46 -14.89 32.71
CA ALA A 39 11.10 -16.17 33.34
C ALA A 39 12.03 -16.43 34.53
N SER A 40 11.55 -17.13 35.56
CA SER A 40 12.34 -17.48 36.74
C SER A 40 11.99 -18.88 37.24
N VAL A 41 12.91 -19.48 37.94
CA VAL A 41 12.72 -20.73 38.70
C VAL A 41 13.49 -20.57 39.99
N ASP A 42 12.94 -21.11 41.07
CA ASP A 42 13.53 -21.15 42.41
C ASP A 42 13.62 -22.58 42.93
N GLY A 43 14.19 -22.76 44.13
CA GLY A 43 14.29 -24.06 44.78
C GLY A 43 15.26 -25.03 44.14
N LEU A 44 16.28 -24.51 43.41
CA LEU A 44 17.32 -25.33 42.80
C LEU A 44 18.39 -25.74 43.83
N TYR A 45 19.00 -26.92 43.65
CA TYR A 45 20.22 -27.28 44.37
C TYR A 45 21.40 -26.45 43.88
N LEU A 46 22.43 -26.28 44.74
CA LEU A 46 23.68 -25.68 44.33
C LEU A 46 24.36 -26.55 43.26
N GLY A 47 24.95 -25.94 42.27
CA GLY A 47 25.64 -26.59 41.15
C GLY A 47 25.69 -25.74 39.88
N ASP A 48 26.23 -26.28 38.82
CA ASP A 48 26.36 -25.59 37.57
C ASP A 48 25.23 -26.01 36.61
N TYR A 49 24.57 -24.99 36.06
CA TYR A 49 23.46 -25.13 35.13
C TYR A 49 23.75 -24.39 33.85
N TYR A 50 22.92 -24.63 32.83
CA TYR A 50 22.84 -23.78 31.63
C TYR A 50 21.39 -23.66 31.16
N VAL A 51 21.08 -22.51 30.60
CA VAL A 51 19.81 -22.24 29.96
C VAL A 51 19.99 -22.31 28.46
N LYS A 52 19.09 -23.00 27.77
CA LYS A 52 19.07 -23.09 26.32
C LYS A 52 17.66 -22.91 25.81
N GLU A 53 17.49 -22.19 24.70
CA GLU A 53 16.19 -22.03 24.08
C GLU A 53 15.67 -23.35 23.49
N ILE A 54 14.39 -23.65 23.75
CA ILE A 54 13.67 -24.79 23.18
C ILE A 54 12.80 -24.33 22.01
N SER A 55 12.15 -23.16 22.16
CA SER A 55 11.28 -22.60 21.14
C SER A 55 11.29 -21.06 21.20
N PRO A 56 11.64 -20.39 20.10
CA PRO A 56 11.67 -18.95 20.05
C PRO A 56 10.26 -18.34 20.10
N SER A 57 10.20 -17.06 20.40
CA SER A 57 8.99 -16.26 20.23
C SER A 57 8.61 -16.17 18.74
N VAL A 58 7.33 -16.00 18.47
CA VAL A 58 6.83 -15.87 17.08
C VAL A 58 7.51 -14.70 16.37
N GLY A 59 8.09 -14.98 15.20
CA GLY A 59 8.80 -13.99 14.39
C GLY A 59 10.29 -13.82 14.71
N TYR A 60 10.83 -14.65 15.61
CA TYR A 60 12.23 -14.65 15.97
C TYR A 60 12.93 -15.93 15.54
N LEU A 61 14.24 -15.87 15.42
CA LEU A 61 15.09 -17.02 15.18
C LEU A 61 15.45 -17.69 16.50
N ALA A 62 15.54 -19.02 16.50
CA ALA A 62 16.00 -19.73 17.69
C ALA A 62 17.45 -19.34 18.03
N ASP A 63 17.70 -19.09 19.31
CA ASP A 63 19.04 -18.93 19.86
C ASP A 63 19.55 -20.29 20.37
N GLU A 64 20.55 -20.84 19.67
CA GLU A 64 21.16 -22.11 20.06
C GLU A 64 22.23 -21.97 21.16
N THR A 65 22.47 -20.75 21.62
CA THR A 65 23.48 -20.42 22.63
C THR A 65 23.10 -21.04 23.96
N GLU A 66 24.06 -21.65 24.64
CA GLU A 66 23.94 -22.12 26.02
C GLU A 66 24.44 -21.02 26.96
N HIS A 67 23.60 -20.59 27.88
CA HIS A 67 23.91 -19.54 28.87
C HIS A 67 24.21 -20.19 30.22
N ASP A 68 25.47 -20.21 30.63
CA ASP A 68 25.91 -20.84 31.88
C ASP A 68 25.44 -20.05 33.14
N LEU A 69 25.00 -20.79 34.15
CA LEU A 69 24.57 -20.28 35.45
C LEU A 69 25.31 -21.08 36.56
N VAL A 70 26.29 -20.44 37.18
CA VAL A 70 27.10 -21.05 38.24
C VAL A 70 26.51 -20.71 39.60
N CYS A 71 25.83 -21.68 40.24
CA CYS A 71 25.14 -21.51 41.51
C CYS A 71 25.93 -22.19 42.62
N ASN A 72 27.11 -21.67 42.92
CA ASN A 72 27.98 -22.20 43.98
C ASN A 72 27.67 -21.64 45.34
N TYR A 73 28.09 -22.37 46.41
CA TYR A 73 27.98 -21.92 47.75
C TYR A 73 28.77 -20.62 48.02
N GLU A 74 28.13 -19.61 48.57
CA GLU A 74 28.69 -18.28 48.80
C GLU A 74 28.93 -17.94 50.32
N GLY A 75 28.78 -18.94 51.19
CA GLY A 75 29.00 -18.79 52.62
C GLY A 75 27.73 -18.85 53.47
N ASP A 76 27.91 -19.11 54.79
CA ASP A 76 26.78 -19.37 55.72
C ASP A 76 25.84 -18.18 55.92
N LEU A 77 26.21 -16.99 55.55
CA LEU A 77 25.39 -15.78 55.69
C LEU A 77 24.55 -15.48 54.42
N VAL A 78 24.72 -16.26 53.34
CA VAL A 78 23.99 -16.12 52.09
C VAL A 78 22.82 -17.13 52.10
N ALA A 79 21.61 -16.64 52.34
CA ALA A 79 20.43 -17.47 52.42
C ALA A 79 19.98 -18.02 51.05
N GLU A 80 20.27 -17.31 49.96
CA GLU A 80 19.84 -17.64 48.60
C GLU A 80 20.88 -17.14 47.57
N VAL A 81 21.32 -18.01 46.72
CA VAL A 81 22.20 -17.66 45.56
C VAL A 81 21.34 -17.33 44.37
N LYS A 82 21.47 -16.11 43.84
CA LYS A 82 20.72 -15.67 42.65
C LYS A 82 21.65 -15.55 41.42
N ARG A 83 21.16 -16.04 40.29
CA ARG A 83 21.83 -15.92 39.00
C ARG A 83 20.84 -15.52 37.96
N ASP A 84 21.27 -14.73 37.01
CA ASP A 84 20.50 -14.32 35.85
C ASP A 84 21.36 -14.44 34.59
N CYS A 85 20.70 -14.61 33.45
CA CYS A 85 21.30 -14.54 32.11
C CYS A 85 20.36 -13.81 31.19
N THR A 86 20.88 -13.35 30.07
CA THR A 86 20.12 -12.67 29.03
C THR A 86 20.35 -13.38 27.70
N SER A 87 19.27 -13.80 27.05
CA SER A 87 19.29 -14.27 25.66
C SER A 87 18.82 -13.16 24.74
N LEU A 88 19.50 -12.97 23.59
CA LEU A 88 19.20 -11.96 22.60
C LEU A 88 18.68 -12.63 21.33
N GLU A 89 17.37 -12.58 21.15
CA GLU A 89 16.73 -13.13 19.96
C GLU A 89 16.84 -12.20 18.76
N GLN A 90 17.02 -12.79 17.57
CA GLN A 90 17.07 -12.05 16.30
C GLN A 90 15.74 -12.16 15.59
N VAL A 91 15.13 -11.01 15.26
CA VAL A 91 13.89 -10.97 14.49
C VAL A 91 14.11 -11.48 13.08
N MET A 92 13.21 -12.32 12.58
CA MET A 92 13.17 -12.75 11.18
C MET A 92 13.00 -11.56 10.25
N LYS A 93 13.67 -11.55 9.10
CA LYS A 93 13.61 -10.45 8.13
C LYS A 93 13.60 -10.97 6.71
N GLN A 94 12.83 -10.30 5.84
CA GLN A 94 12.85 -10.56 4.40
C GLN A 94 12.47 -9.31 3.61
N PRO A 95 13.12 -9.01 2.48
CA PRO A 95 12.66 -7.98 1.55
C PRO A 95 11.46 -8.46 0.73
N PHE A 96 10.66 -7.52 0.24
CA PHE A 96 9.68 -7.78 -0.83
C PHE A 96 10.04 -7.01 -2.09
N GLN A 97 9.55 -7.49 -3.23
CA GLN A 97 9.85 -6.89 -4.52
C GLN A 97 8.60 -6.78 -5.39
N ILE A 98 8.60 -5.77 -6.26
CA ILE A 98 7.50 -5.48 -7.16
C ILE A 98 8.01 -5.22 -8.58
N ILE A 99 7.14 -5.48 -9.56
CA ILE A 99 7.25 -4.99 -10.93
C ILE A 99 6.01 -4.14 -11.20
N LYS A 100 6.21 -2.91 -11.65
CA LYS A 100 5.17 -1.97 -12.01
C LYS A 100 5.05 -1.87 -13.53
N ALA A 101 3.84 -2.06 -14.05
CA ALA A 101 3.56 -1.99 -15.48
C ALA A 101 2.21 -1.32 -15.75
N ALA A 102 2.00 -0.88 -16.99
CA ALA A 102 0.74 -0.31 -17.45
C ALA A 102 -0.28 -1.39 -17.79
N ASN A 103 -1.53 -1.21 -17.39
CA ASN A 103 -2.66 -2.01 -17.83
C ASN A 103 -3.24 -1.44 -19.14
N ASN A 104 -2.51 -1.59 -20.23
CA ASN A 104 -2.88 -1.01 -21.52
C ASN A 104 -3.33 -2.05 -22.56
N GLY A 105 -3.51 -3.30 -22.14
CA GLY A 105 -3.94 -4.41 -23.01
C GLY A 105 -2.92 -4.87 -24.05
N LYS A 106 -1.67 -4.39 -23.96
CA LYS A 106 -0.59 -4.85 -24.84
C LYS A 106 -0.03 -6.19 -24.33
N THR A 107 0.46 -7.00 -25.27
CA THR A 107 1.14 -8.27 -24.94
C THR A 107 2.44 -8.01 -24.17
N ASP A 108 3.18 -6.97 -24.56
CA ASP A 108 4.36 -6.46 -23.85
C ASP A 108 3.93 -5.21 -23.11
N ALA A 109 3.61 -5.34 -21.82
CA ALA A 109 3.19 -4.24 -20.99
C ALA A 109 4.33 -3.21 -20.83
N ASP A 110 3.99 -1.92 -20.93
CA ASP A 110 4.95 -0.84 -20.70
C ASP A 110 5.33 -0.82 -19.20
N LEU A 111 6.62 -0.95 -18.92
CA LEU A 111 7.14 -0.92 -17.55
C LEU A 111 7.20 0.52 -17.03
N LEU A 112 6.73 0.75 -15.80
CA LEU A 112 6.55 2.08 -15.24
C LEU A 112 7.64 2.43 -14.23
N LYS A 113 8.49 3.40 -14.63
CA LYS A 113 9.48 4.02 -13.75
C LYS A 113 8.85 5.08 -12.87
N GLY A 114 9.40 5.25 -11.65
CA GLY A 114 9.08 6.36 -10.76
C GLY A 114 7.78 6.18 -9.97
N ALA A 115 7.18 4.99 -9.97
CA ALA A 115 6.12 4.66 -9.04
C ALA A 115 6.72 4.55 -7.62
N GLY A 116 6.21 5.34 -6.69
CA GLY A 116 6.65 5.40 -5.30
C GLY A 116 5.72 4.62 -4.37
N PHE A 117 6.30 3.80 -3.50
CA PHE A 117 5.56 2.96 -2.56
C PHE A 117 6.00 3.21 -1.13
N THR A 118 5.03 3.31 -0.24
CA THR A 118 5.22 3.46 1.21
C THR A 118 4.56 2.29 1.92
N ALA A 119 5.18 1.78 2.98
CA ALA A 119 4.64 0.68 3.77
C ALA A 119 4.34 1.12 5.21
N TYR A 120 3.30 0.53 5.79
CA TYR A 120 2.88 0.75 7.16
C TYR A 120 2.68 -0.58 7.86
N LEU A 121 3.13 -0.70 9.11
CA LEU A 121 2.86 -1.88 9.91
C LEU A 121 1.34 -1.96 10.19
N GLU A 122 0.68 -3.06 9.82
CA GLU A 122 -0.78 -3.18 9.93
C GLU A 122 -1.28 -2.93 11.35
N SER A 123 -0.56 -3.41 12.37
CA SER A 123 -0.92 -3.23 13.76
C SER A 123 -0.85 -1.79 14.28
N SER A 124 -0.17 -0.89 13.54
CA SER A 124 -0.11 0.54 13.84
C SER A 124 -1.22 1.36 13.18
N LEU A 125 -1.97 0.75 12.26
CA LEU A 125 -3.05 1.40 11.51
C LEU A 125 -4.39 1.26 12.23
N THR A 126 -5.16 2.35 12.24
CA THR A 126 -6.57 2.33 12.65
C THR A 126 -7.47 2.11 11.44
N LYS A 127 -8.64 1.49 11.65
CA LYS A 127 -9.65 1.32 10.60
C LYS A 127 -10.74 2.37 10.73
N LYS A 128 -11.10 2.97 9.60
CA LYS A 128 -12.26 3.87 9.47
C LYS A 128 -13.57 3.07 9.55
N ALA A 129 -14.70 3.77 9.67
CA ALA A 129 -16.02 3.16 9.77
C ALA A 129 -16.40 2.32 8.54
N ASP A 130 -15.85 2.61 7.37
CA ASP A 130 -16.04 1.88 6.11
C ASP A 130 -15.12 0.66 5.97
N GLY A 131 -14.25 0.41 6.96
CA GLY A 131 -13.29 -0.69 6.96
C GLY A 131 -11.94 -0.38 6.31
N SER A 132 -11.79 0.76 5.66
CA SER A 132 -10.50 1.21 5.11
C SER A 132 -9.53 1.63 6.21
N TYR A 133 -8.22 1.62 5.91
CA TYR A 133 -7.20 2.08 6.86
C TYR A 133 -7.11 3.61 6.86
N ASP A 134 -6.83 4.17 8.04
CA ASP A 134 -6.49 5.58 8.22
C ASP A 134 -4.96 5.74 8.18
N PHE A 135 -4.48 6.44 7.17
CA PHE A 135 -3.05 6.71 6.98
C PHE A 135 -2.65 8.12 7.41
N ASP A 136 -3.62 9.01 7.69
CA ASP A 136 -3.34 10.44 7.95
C ASP A 136 -2.52 10.66 9.23
N SER A 137 -2.69 9.78 10.21
CA SER A 137 -1.95 9.80 11.48
C SER A 137 -0.88 8.70 11.59
N ALA A 138 -0.74 7.85 10.57
CA ALA A 138 0.14 6.71 10.60
C ALA A 138 1.59 7.08 10.25
N THR A 139 2.55 6.43 10.91
CA THR A 139 3.96 6.59 10.59
C THR A 139 4.40 5.47 9.65
N PRO A 140 4.91 5.80 8.46
CA PRO A 140 5.44 4.79 7.54
C PRO A 140 6.70 4.14 8.10
N VAL A 141 6.90 2.87 7.76
CA VAL A 141 8.14 2.17 8.11
C VAL A 141 9.25 2.48 7.10
N VAL A 142 10.49 2.35 7.54
CA VAL A 142 11.64 2.44 6.64
C VAL A 142 11.65 1.22 5.73
N ILE A 143 11.57 1.43 4.41
CA ILE A 143 11.56 0.37 3.39
C ILE A 143 12.67 0.49 2.37
N GLY A 144 13.33 1.64 2.30
CA GLY A 144 14.45 1.92 1.40
C GLY A 144 15.77 2.08 2.13
N GLU A 145 16.85 2.18 1.37
CA GLU A 145 18.18 2.47 1.92
C GLU A 145 18.25 3.87 2.56
N ASN A 146 19.24 4.07 3.42
CA ASN A 146 19.49 5.34 4.11
C ASN A 146 18.31 5.90 4.91
N GLY A 147 17.43 5.03 5.40
CA GLY A 147 16.27 5.44 6.19
C GLY A 147 15.09 5.93 5.37
N ALA A 148 15.06 5.68 4.06
CA ALA A 148 13.95 6.08 3.21
C ALA A 148 12.66 5.31 3.56
N THR A 149 11.56 6.05 3.70
CA THR A 149 10.22 5.50 3.95
C THR A 149 9.43 5.24 2.66
N GLU A 150 9.97 5.65 1.52
CA GLU A 150 9.40 5.43 0.19
C GLU A 150 10.45 4.79 -0.71
N MET A 151 10.06 3.81 -1.52
CA MET A 151 10.88 3.20 -2.56
C MET A 151 10.29 3.45 -3.93
N PHE A 152 11.14 3.63 -4.95
CA PHE A 152 10.73 3.96 -6.30
C PHE A 152 11.11 2.88 -7.30
N THR A 153 10.25 2.67 -8.31
CA THR A 153 10.56 1.79 -9.42
C THR A 153 11.59 2.39 -10.37
N ASP A 154 12.50 1.53 -10.84
CA ASP A 154 13.55 1.86 -11.82
C ASP A 154 13.05 1.85 -13.28
N GLU A 155 13.97 1.95 -14.25
CA GLU A 155 13.70 1.90 -15.69
C GLU A 155 13.02 0.59 -16.14
N LYS A 156 13.11 -0.46 -15.34
CA LYS A 156 12.49 -1.78 -15.59
C LYS A 156 11.20 -1.96 -14.80
N GLY A 157 10.65 -0.87 -14.23
CA GLY A 157 9.50 -0.94 -13.35
C GLY A 157 9.75 -1.71 -12.06
N TYR A 158 11.00 -1.96 -11.69
CA TYR A 158 11.39 -2.79 -10.56
C TYR A 158 11.67 -1.96 -9.33
N ALA A 159 11.17 -2.41 -8.17
CA ALA A 159 11.57 -1.92 -6.86
C ALA A 159 11.67 -3.08 -5.86
N CYS A 160 12.61 -2.96 -4.91
CA CYS A 160 12.83 -3.91 -3.85
C CYS A 160 13.04 -3.17 -2.53
N SER A 161 12.39 -3.64 -1.47
CA SER A 161 12.58 -3.09 -0.14
C SER A 161 13.88 -3.57 0.49
N ILE A 162 14.33 -2.91 1.57
CA ILE A 162 15.24 -3.52 2.53
C ILE A 162 14.58 -4.74 3.19
N ALA A 163 15.35 -5.56 3.90
CA ALA A 163 14.82 -6.68 4.67
C ALA A 163 13.95 -6.17 5.83
N LEU A 164 12.63 -6.27 5.69
CA LEU A 164 11.66 -5.86 6.70
C LEU A 164 11.54 -6.92 7.80
N PRO A 165 11.34 -6.52 9.07
CA PRO A 165 11.07 -7.42 10.18
C PRO A 165 9.80 -8.26 9.97
N TYR A 166 9.72 -9.39 10.68
CA TYR A 166 8.50 -10.18 10.78
C TYR A 166 7.29 -9.29 11.10
N GLY A 167 6.20 -9.49 10.35
CA GLY A 167 4.98 -8.71 10.52
C GLY A 167 4.13 -8.65 9.26
N THR A 168 2.98 -8.02 9.39
CA THR A 168 2.07 -7.71 8.27
C THR A 168 2.15 -6.22 7.97
N TYR A 169 2.32 -5.89 6.70
CA TYR A 169 2.45 -4.51 6.20
C TYR A 169 1.37 -4.21 5.18
N ILE A 170 0.81 -3.02 5.25
CA ILE A 170 -0.04 -2.45 4.20
C ILE A 170 0.85 -1.54 3.37
N VAL A 171 0.94 -1.84 2.08
CA VAL A 171 1.76 -1.09 1.11
C VAL A 171 0.85 -0.29 0.22
N ARG A 172 1.17 0.99 0.08
CA ARG A 172 0.41 1.97 -0.69
C ARG A 172 1.30 2.59 -1.77
N GLU A 173 0.74 2.77 -2.97
CA GLU A 173 1.35 3.62 -3.96
C GLU A 173 1.10 5.08 -3.61
N THR A 174 2.16 5.80 -3.26
CA THR A 174 2.12 7.21 -2.81
C THR A 174 2.54 8.19 -3.88
N THR A 175 3.34 7.73 -4.84
CA THR A 175 3.72 8.49 -6.03
C THR A 175 3.35 7.68 -7.26
N THR A 176 2.37 8.17 -8.02
CA THR A 176 1.90 7.50 -9.24
C THR A 176 2.60 8.07 -10.47
N PRO A 177 3.06 7.25 -11.42
CA PRO A 177 3.59 7.73 -12.69
C PRO A 177 2.60 8.61 -13.44
N HIS A 178 3.12 9.60 -14.17
CA HIS A 178 2.28 10.56 -14.90
C HIS A 178 1.35 9.84 -15.89
N ASN A 179 0.08 10.24 -15.90
CA ASN A 179 -0.98 9.69 -16.74
C ASN A 179 -1.48 8.28 -16.37
N TYR A 180 -1.22 7.84 -15.16
CA TYR A 180 -1.74 6.59 -14.63
C TYR A 180 -2.56 6.84 -13.35
N THR A 181 -3.33 5.83 -12.95
CA THR A 181 -4.04 5.79 -11.67
C THR A 181 -3.36 4.78 -10.76
N PRO A 182 -3.23 5.08 -9.45
CA PRO A 182 -2.55 4.18 -8.52
C PRO A 182 -3.29 2.85 -8.36
N VAL A 183 -2.54 1.80 -8.06
CA VAL A 183 -3.13 0.53 -7.61
C VAL A 183 -3.73 0.65 -6.21
N ASP A 184 -4.68 -0.23 -5.91
CA ASP A 184 -5.19 -0.38 -4.55
C ASP A 184 -4.10 -0.78 -3.55
N ASP A 185 -4.29 -0.39 -2.29
CA ASP A 185 -3.42 -0.81 -1.19
C ASP A 185 -3.34 -2.34 -1.12
N PHE A 186 -2.15 -2.89 -0.90
CA PHE A 186 -1.96 -4.34 -0.83
C PHE A 186 -1.17 -4.77 0.40
N THR A 187 -1.35 -6.04 0.79
CA THR A 187 -0.72 -6.60 1.98
C THR A 187 0.55 -7.36 1.66
N VAL A 188 1.60 -7.09 2.42
CA VAL A 188 2.85 -7.87 2.45
C VAL A 188 2.99 -8.51 3.82
N ARG A 189 3.24 -9.83 3.87
CA ARG A 189 3.49 -10.58 5.10
C ARG A 189 4.92 -11.10 5.09
N ILE A 190 5.68 -10.74 6.11
CA ILE A 190 7.02 -11.25 6.35
C ILE A 190 6.89 -12.33 7.43
N THR A 191 7.09 -13.58 7.05
CA THR A 191 6.92 -14.77 7.90
C THR A 191 8.11 -15.71 7.85
N GLU A 192 9.12 -15.38 7.04
CA GLU A 192 10.32 -16.19 6.84
C GLU A 192 11.57 -15.33 7.04
N ASN A 193 12.67 -15.98 7.39
CA ASN A 193 13.97 -15.31 7.51
C ASN A 193 14.83 -15.56 6.27
N ASN A 194 14.75 -14.61 5.32
CA ASN A 194 15.58 -14.59 4.11
C ASN A 194 16.07 -13.17 3.84
N PRO A 195 16.95 -12.58 4.67
CA PRO A 195 17.30 -11.16 4.60
C PRO A 195 17.98 -10.73 3.28
N ASN A 196 18.57 -11.69 2.56
CA ASN A 196 19.26 -11.47 1.28
C ASN A 196 18.47 -11.96 0.05
N GLN A 197 17.28 -12.50 0.24
CA GLN A 197 16.46 -13.03 -0.85
C GLN A 197 15.04 -12.51 -0.73
N PRO A 198 14.62 -11.62 -1.66
CA PRO A 198 13.27 -11.08 -1.63
C PRO A 198 12.20 -12.15 -1.89
N GLN A 199 10.98 -11.87 -1.43
CA GLN A 199 9.80 -12.67 -1.76
C GLN A 199 9.61 -12.77 -3.28
N THR A 200 8.77 -13.69 -3.73
CA THR A 200 8.37 -13.76 -5.14
C THR A 200 7.79 -12.43 -5.63
N TRP A 201 7.98 -12.16 -6.91
CA TRP A 201 7.54 -10.93 -7.57
C TRP A 201 6.05 -10.66 -7.41
N ARG A 202 5.72 -9.39 -7.17
CA ARG A 202 4.36 -8.88 -7.31
C ARG A 202 4.30 -8.00 -8.56
N VAL A 203 3.47 -8.37 -9.51
CA VAL A 203 3.21 -7.52 -10.69
C VAL A 203 2.02 -6.64 -10.38
N LEU A 204 2.22 -5.34 -10.41
CA LEU A 204 1.22 -4.31 -10.16
C LEU A 204 0.94 -3.56 -11.45
N LEU A 205 -0.33 -3.47 -11.82
CA LEU A 205 -0.76 -2.87 -13.08
C LEU A 205 -1.52 -1.58 -12.81
N ASP A 206 -1.03 -0.44 -13.35
CA ASP A 206 -1.76 0.81 -13.34
C ASP A 206 -2.64 0.96 -14.57
N ASP A 207 -3.87 1.39 -14.34
CA ASP A 207 -4.75 1.80 -15.42
C ASP A 207 -4.32 3.17 -15.97
N GLU A 208 -4.45 3.37 -17.29
CA GLU A 208 -4.27 4.68 -17.90
C GLU A 208 -5.31 5.65 -17.33
N PHE A 209 -4.88 6.88 -17.06
CA PHE A 209 -5.77 7.94 -16.59
C PHE A 209 -6.87 8.23 -17.60
N GLU A 210 -8.09 8.38 -17.12
CA GLU A 210 -9.26 8.79 -17.91
C GLU A 210 -10.02 9.90 -17.17
N ALA A 211 -10.52 10.88 -17.91
CA ALA A 211 -11.29 11.97 -17.33
C ALA A 211 -12.71 12.05 -17.88
N LYS A 212 -13.65 12.42 -17.02
CA LYS A 212 -15.03 12.69 -17.41
C LYS A 212 -15.17 14.14 -17.86
N LEU A 213 -15.65 14.35 -19.10
CA LEU A 213 -15.91 15.68 -19.64
C LEU A 213 -17.34 16.10 -19.32
N LYS A 214 -17.48 17.26 -18.68
CA LYS A 214 -18.74 17.98 -18.51
C LYS A 214 -18.69 19.29 -19.30
N ILE A 215 -19.70 19.55 -20.15
CA ILE A 215 -19.86 20.79 -20.90
C ILE A 215 -21.06 21.53 -20.35
N ILE A 216 -20.91 22.82 -19.99
CA ILE A 216 -22.00 23.70 -19.57
C ILE A 216 -22.13 24.79 -20.60
N LYS A 217 -23.27 24.87 -21.28
CA LYS A 217 -23.56 25.95 -22.22
C LYS A 217 -23.83 27.25 -21.49
N GLN A 218 -23.10 28.32 -21.81
CA GLN A 218 -23.27 29.63 -21.21
C GLN A 218 -23.71 30.70 -22.22
N ASP A 219 -24.50 31.67 -21.76
CA ASP A 219 -24.80 32.91 -22.46
C ASP A 219 -23.59 33.84 -22.40
N ASP A 220 -23.21 34.41 -23.54
CA ASP A 220 -21.97 35.20 -23.63
C ASP A 220 -22.06 36.56 -22.89
N GLU A 221 -23.25 37.15 -22.81
CA GLU A 221 -23.44 38.44 -22.11
C GLU A 221 -23.60 38.26 -20.61
N THR A 222 -24.46 37.35 -20.20
CA THR A 222 -24.83 37.17 -18.79
C THR A 222 -23.92 36.23 -18.04
N LYS A 223 -23.11 35.44 -18.73
CA LYS A 223 -22.26 34.38 -18.19
C LYS A 223 -23.01 33.30 -17.38
N LYS A 224 -24.34 33.25 -17.54
CA LYS A 224 -25.18 32.26 -16.88
C LYS A 224 -25.40 31.02 -17.77
N PRO A 225 -25.64 29.86 -17.18
CA PRO A 225 -26.00 28.68 -17.95
C PRO A 225 -27.24 28.90 -18.83
N VAL A 226 -27.23 28.43 -20.05
CA VAL A 226 -28.36 28.42 -20.96
C VAL A 226 -29.21 27.19 -20.64
N LEU A 227 -30.32 27.37 -19.91
CA LEU A 227 -31.18 26.31 -19.42
C LEU A 227 -32.06 25.75 -20.57
N GLN A 228 -31.44 25.22 -21.61
CA GLN A 228 -32.10 24.65 -22.78
C GLN A 228 -31.44 23.33 -23.17
N LYS A 229 -32.29 22.34 -23.43
CA LYS A 229 -31.84 21.06 -23.95
C LYS A 229 -31.54 21.08 -25.45
N ASN A 230 -30.88 20.03 -25.93
CA ASN A 230 -30.64 19.73 -27.34
C ASN A 230 -29.62 20.67 -28.01
N THR A 231 -28.79 21.42 -27.28
CA THR A 231 -27.58 21.97 -27.89
C THR A 231 -26.65 20.80 -28.22
N GLU A 232 -26.27 20.69 -29.49
CA GLU A 232 -25.50 19.54 -29.99
C GLU A 232 -24.02 19.87 -30.05
N PHE A 233 -23.21 18.95 -29.51
CA PHE A 233 -21.76 19.00 -29.56
C PHE A 233 -21.18 17.75 -30.17
N LYS A 234 -20.03 17.90 -30.84
CA LYS A 234 -19.14 16.83 -31.25
C LYS A 234 -17.78 17.01 -30.63
N ILE A 235 -17.14 15.89 -30.33
CA ILE A 235 -15.77 15.85 -29.79
C ILE A 235 -14.86 15.26 -30.86
N TYR A 236 -13.82 15.98 -31.24
CA TYR A 236 -12.83 15.52 -32.19
C TYR A 236 -11.52 15.20 -31.49
N ASP A 237 -11.05 13.98 -31.64
CA ASP A 237 -9.76 13.51 -31.15
C ASP A 237 -8.67 14.00 -32.11
N LEU A 238 -7.85 14.94 -31.63
CA LEU A 238 -6.80 15.58 -32.44
C LEU A 238 -5.63 14.63 -32.69
N ASP A 239 -5.35 13.74 -31.76
CA ASP A 239 -4.22 12.81 -31.84
C ASP A 239 -4.51 11.70 -32.85
N HIS A 240 -5.74 11.15 -32.83
CA HIS A 240 -6.18 10.09 -33.75
C HIS A 240 -6.94 10.59 -34.97
N LYS A 241 -7.16 11.91 -35.11
CA LYS A 241 -7.83 12.58 -36.24
C LYS A 241 -9.21 12.02 -36.60
N LYS A 242 -10.04 11.76 -35.56
CA LYS A 242 -11.39 11.20 -35.71
C LYS A 242 -12.36 11.78 -34.70
N TYR A 243 -13.65 11.73 -34.98
CA TYR A 243 -14.65 12.04 -33.96
C TYR A 243 -14.77 10.93 -32.92
N VAL A 244 -14.94 11.34 -31.68
CA VAL A 244 -15.17 10.43 -30.56
C VAL A 244 -16.58 9.86 -30.69
N GLU A 245 -16.70 8.54 -30.74
CA GLU A 245 -17.94 7.81 -30.70
C GLU A 245 -17.94 6.95 -29.44
N GLN A 246 -19.01 7.06 -28.62
CA GLN A 246 -19.16 6.30 -27.39
C GLN A 246 -20.38 5.38 -27.46
N VAL A 247 -20.34 4.28 -26.73
CA VAL A 247 -21.42 3.29 -26.73
C VAL A 247 -21.90 3.06 -25.31
N THR A 248 -23.20 3.25 -25.06
CA THR A 248 -23.84 2.82 -23.82
C THR A 248 -24.59 1.52 -24.08
N THR A 249 -24.55 0.58 -23.13
CA THR A 249 -25.14 -0.77 -23.29
C THR A 249 -26.42 -0.97 -22.49
N TYR A 250 -26.69 -0.09 -21.53
CA TYR A 250 -27.89 -0.17 -20.69
C TYR A 250 -28.72 1.12 -20.77
N PRO A 251 -30.05 1.06 -20.80
CA PRO A 251 -30.93 -0.13 -20.89
C PRO A 251 -30.92 -0.80 -22.26
N THR A 252 -30.44 -0.12 -23.29
CA THR A 252 -30.27 -0.62 -24.66
C THR A 252 -28.95 -0.12 -25.22
N THR A 253 -28.39 -0.83 -26.20
CA THR A 253 -27.16 -0.38 -26.84
C THR A 253 -27.42 0.86 -27.70
N VAL A 254 -26.78 1.98 -27.31
CA VAL A 254 -26.86 3.26 -28.06
C VAL A 254 -25.46 3.71 -28.45
N LYS A 255 -25.28 4.03 -29.73
CA LYS A 255 -24.04 4.61 -30.25
C LYS A 255 -24.19 6.13 -30.32
N HIS A 256 -23.39 6.85 -29.55
CA HIS A 256 -23.37 8.30 -29.48
C HIS A 256 -22.30 8.85 -30.43
N LYS A 257 -22.73 9.56 -31.47
CA LYS A 257 -21.85 10.29 -32.41
C LYS A 257 -21.87 11.79 -32.17
N SER A 258 -22.85 12.25 -31.42
CA SER A 258 -23.05 13.60 -30.94
C SER A 258 -23.58 13.57 -29.52
N TYR A 259 -23.37 14.65 -28.79
CA TYR A 259 -23.73 14.78 -27.39
C TYR A 259 -24.61 16.02 -27.18
N PHE A 260 -25.64 15.89 -26.36
CA PHE A 260 -26.68 16.91 -26.24
C PHE A 260 -26.79 17.42 -24.80
N THR A 261 -27.01 18.74 -24.66
CA THR A 261 -27.34 19.31 -23.34
C THR A 261 -28.69 18.84 -22.85
N ASP A 262 -28.84 18.72 -21.55
CA ASP A 262 -30.11 18.53 -20.84
C ASP A 262 -30.87 19.84 -20.59
N GLU A 263 -31.94 19.78 -19.82
CA GLU A 263 -32.77 20.95 -19.45
C GLU A 263 -32.05 21.94 -18.54
N GLN A 264 -31.00 21.54 -17.88
CA GLN A 264 -30.13 22.36 -17.05
C GLN A 264 -28.99 23.04 -17.87
N GLY A 265 -28.96 22.77 -19.19
CA GLY A 265 -27.98 23.39 -20.11
C GLY A 265 -26.58 22.80 -20.03
N TYR A 266 -26.43 21.60 -19.50
CA TYR A 266 -25.16 20.88 -19.51
C TYR A 266 -25.28 19.48 -20.08
N LEU A 267 -24.17 18.91 -20.48
CA LEU A 267 -24.03 17.52 -20.83
C LEU A 267 -22.83 16.92 -20.10
N ILE A 268 -22.90 15.64 -19.82
CA ILE A 268 -21.79 14.82 -19.33
C ILE A 268 -21.62 13.69 -20.33
N LEU A 269 -20.39 13.45 -20.80
CA LEU A 269 -20.13 12.35 -21.72
C LEU A 269 -20.52 11.00 -21.06
N PRO A 270 -21.15 10.08 -21.82
CA PRO A 270 -21.50 8.75 -21.30
C PRO A 270 -20.30 7.97 -20.75
N GLN A 271 -19.15 8.04 -21.41
CA GLN A 271 -17.91 7.39 -21.02
C GLN A 271 -16.82 8.44 -20.79
N ASN A 272 -15.77 8.07 -20.06
CA ASN A 272 -14.59 8.90 -19.87
C ASN A 272 -13.84 9.09 -21.21
N LEU A 273 -13.06 10.15 -21.31
CA LEU A 273 -12.08 10.36 -22.35
C LEU A 273 -10.73 9.85 -21.89
N LYS A 274 -10.04 9.15 -22.75
CA LYS A 274 -8.65 8.75 -22.57
C LYS A 274 -7.72 9.95 -22.62
N ILE A 275 -6.48 9.76 -22.18
CA ILE A 275 -5.42 10.74 -22.33
C ILE A 275 -5.32 11.18 -23.79
N GLY A 276 -5.18 12.47 -24.02
CA GLY A 276 -5.06 13.02 -25.36
C GLY A 276 -5.57 14.46 -25.48
N ASN A 277 -5.49 14.97 -26.71
CA ASN A 277 -5.93 16.32 -27.06
C ASN A 277 -7.24 16.24 -27.84
N TYR A 278 -8.23 16.97 -27.38
CA TYR A 278 -9.58 16.95 -27.93
C TYR A 278 -10.04 18.33 -28.30
N ARG A 279 -10.85 18.42 -29.36
CA ARG A 279 -11.52 19.63 -29.80
C ARG A 279 -13.03 19.46 -29.63
N ILE A 280 -13.65 20.41 -28.94
CA ILE A 280 -15.09 20.46 -28.71
C ILE A 280 -15.68 21.42 -29.74
N GLU A 281 -16.68 20.95 -30.50
CA GLU A 281 -17.36 21.70 -31.56
C GLU A 281 -18.87 21.75 -31.27
N GLU A 282 -19.44 22.95 -31.31
CA GLU A 282 -20.90 23.11 -31.31
C GLU A 282 -21.43 22.88 -32.73
N VAL A 283 -22.41 22.00 -32.89
CA VAL A 283 -22.96 21.62 -34.19
C VAL A 283 -24.37 22.21 -34.37
N ASN A 284 -25.13 22.33 -33.26
CA ASN A 284 -26.45 22.95 -33.27
C ASN A 284 -26.64 23.82 -32.02
N ALA A 285 -27.01 25.09 -32.24
CA ALA A 285 -27.23 26.06 -31.15
C ALA A 285 -28.64 25.92 -30.56
N PRO A 286 -28.84 26.30 -29.27
CA PRO A 286 -30.16 26.33 -28.68
C PRO A 286 -31.01 27.46 -29.28
N PHE A 287 -32.32 27.38 -29.11
CA PHE A 287 -33.26 28.38 -29.62
C PHE A 287 -32.92 29.81 -29.10
N GLY A 288 -32.87 30.77 -30.04
CA GLY A 288 -32.56 32.16 -29.68
C GLY A 288 -31.07 32.51 -29.62
N TYR A 289 -30.20 31.55 -29.95
CA TYR A 289 -28.76 31.74 -29.98
C TYR A 289 -28.17 31.46 -31.38
N THR A 290 -27.09 32.14 -31.71
CA THR A 290 -26.32 31.85 -32.93
C THR A 290 -25.32 30.70 -32.67
N LEU A 291 -25.09 29.90 -33.70
CA LEU A 291 -24.10 28.82 -33.63
C LEU A 291 -22.70 29.41 -33.36
N ASN A 292 -22.08 28.92 -32.30
CA ASN A 292 -20.68 29.25 -32.03
C ASN A 292 -19.77 28.43 -32.96
N LYS A 293 -19.14 29.11 -33.92
CA LYS A 293 -18.23 28.48 -34.88
C LYS A 293 -16.81 28.30 -34.33
N ASN A 294 -16.52 28.86 -33.17
CA ASN A 294 -15.25 28.63 -32.52
C ASN A 294 -15.23 27.22 -31.91
N TYR A 295 -14.14 26.54 -32.08
CA TYR A 295 -13.87 25.31 -31.38
C TYR A 295 -12.96 25.55 -30.18
N TYR A 296 -12.98 24.60 -29.26
CA TYR A 296 -12.20 24.69 -28.03
C TYR A 296 -11.40 23.41 -27.85
N GLU A 297 -10.13 23.59 -27.52
CA GLU A 297 -9.23 22.47 -27.28
C GLU A 297 -9.13 22.21 -25.78
N VAL A 298 -9.15 20.93 -25.40
CA VAL A 298 -8.97 20.43 -24.05
C VAL A 298 -7.97 19.30 -24.08
N THR A 299 -7.07 19.29 -23.10
CA THR A 299 -6.13 18.19 -22.90
C THR A 299 -6.60 17.35 -21.70
N VAL A 300 -6.64 16.04 -21.88
CA VAL A 300 -6.88 15.06 -20.84
C VAL A 300 -5.55 14.49 -20.40
N ASP A 301 -5.14 14.75 -19.18
CA ASP A 301 -3.95 14.21 -18.53
C ASP A 301 -4.20 14.06 -17.03
N SER A 302 -3.29 13.45 -16.29
CA SER A 302 -3.43 13.21 -14.85
C SER A 302 -3.41 14.48 -13.99
N ASN A 303 -3.05 15.64 -14.56
CA ASN A 303 -3.16 16.95 -13.89
C ASN A 303 -4.58 17.52 -14.01
N THR A 304 -5.46 16.88 -14.79
CA THR A 304 -6.82 17.33 -15.09
C THR A 304 -7.83 16.59 -14.21
N ALA A 305 -8.10 17.08 -13.02
CA ALA A 305 -8.98 16.40 -12.05
C ALA A 305 -10.45 16.30 -12.49
N CYS A 306 -10.95 17.30 -13.23
CA CYS A 306 -12.29 17.31 -13.84
C CYS A 306 -12.33 18.34 -14.98
N LEU A 307 -12.67 17.90 -16.18
CA LEU A 307 -12.83 18.79 -17.33
C LEU A 307 -14.21 19.45 -17.28
N LEU A 308 -14.27 20.63 -16.68
CA LEU A 308 -15.44 21.50 -16.75
C LEU A 308 -15.22 22.51 -17.88
N TYR A 309 -16.05 22.43 -18.91
CA TYR A 309 -15.98 23.33 -20.05
C TYR A 309 -17.25 24.17 -20.18
N THR A 310 -17.09 25.49 -20.33
CA THR A 310 -18.20 26.46 -20.41
C THR A 310 -18.12 27.28 -21.68
N PRO A 311 -18.60 26.77 -22.83
CA PRO A 311 -18.58 27.54 -24.08
C PRO A 311 -19.57 28.72 -24.05
N PRO A 312 -19.12 29.95 -24.31
CA PRO A 312 -20.01 31.10 -24.46
C PRO A 312 -20.83 30.99 -25.75
N SER A 313 -22.06 31.50 -25.72
CA SER A 313 -22.94 31.55 -26.89
C SER A 313 -23.42 32.99 -27.10
N PRO A 314 -23.08 33.61 -28.22
CA PRO A 314 -23.66 34.94 -28.58
C PRO A 314 -25.16 34.80 -28.83
N ARG A 315 -25.95 35.77 -28.34
CA ARG A 315 -27.38 35.83 -28.65
C ARG A 315 -27.62 36.17 -30.12
N ASP A 316 -28.61 35.51 -30.71
CA ASP A 316 -29.12 35.90 -32.03
C ASP A 316 -29.95 37.20 -31.88
N MET A 317 -29.28 38.34 -32.03
CA MET A 317 -29.95 39.65 -32.08
C MET A 317 -30.64 39.77 -33.45
N ARG A 318 -31.76 39.13 -33.68
CA ARG A 318 -32.64 39.47 -34.78
C ARG A 318 -33.21 40.88 -34.51
N ARG A 319 -32.64 41.87 -35.20
CA ARG A 319 -33.26 43.20 -35.22
C ARG A 319 -34.63 43.00 -35.88
N SER A 320 -35.70 43.20 -35.13
CA SER A 320 -37.04 43.43 -35.69
C SER A 320 -36.96 44.66 -36.58
N ARG A 321 -37.25 44.52 -37.84
CA ARG A 321 -37.53 45.63 -38.76
C ARG A 321 -38.93 46.15 -38.46
#